data_0fc16307d3011e9ba19522bf5618dc43
#
_entry.id   0fc16307d3011e9ba19522bf5618dc43
#
_cell.length_a   1.000
_cell.length_b   1.000
_cell.length_c   1.000
_cell.angle_alpha   90.00
_cell.angle_beta   90.00
_cell.angle_gamma   90.00
#
_symmetry.space_group_name_H-M   'P 1'
#
loop_
_entity.id
_entity.type
_entity.pdbx_description
1 polymer ?
#
loop_
_entity_poly.entity_id
_entity_poly.type
_entity_poly.pdbx_seq_one_letter_code
_entity_poly.pdbx_strand_id
1 'polypeptide(L)'
;MSASYRQPGVVLTDRRFTVPLDHADPAGETIELYAREVVASDKAHRDDLPWLVYLQGGPGFGANRFIGRPAWLGRALEEFRVLLLDQRGTGASTPANRQTLPLRGGPAEQADYLTRFRADSIVRDCEAVRPQVTGGAPWTVLGQSFGGFCTVAYLSLAPEGLRTALITGGLPSLDAHADDVYRAAYPRIERKVAAHYARYPQDVERARRIADHLLTHDVVLPNGYRLTVEAFQSLGILLGGGEGSHRLHFLLEDAFVPTPHGTELSDAFQEEVQGLLSYAGHPLYALVHEAIYAQDARPTNWSAERVRAEFPRFDAARALAGDEPLLFTGETVHPWMFDCDPALRPLRETAELLAARTDWTPLYDPARLAANEVPVAAAVYHDDMYVDTGHSLATARAIRGLRTWVTDEFEHDGVRAGGPRVLDRLLALARDEA
;
A
#
# COMPACT_ATOMS: atom_id res chain seq x y z
N MET A 1 9.09 -19.60 -21.07
CA MET A 1 10.44 -20.07 -20.64
C MET A 1 10.84 -19.21 -19.45
N SER A 2 11.26 -19.82 -18.33
CA SER A 2 11.77 -19.09 -17.17
C SER A 2 13.21 -18.64 -17.46
N ALA A 3 13.47 -17.32 -17.36
CA ALA A 3 14.81 -16.78 -17.49
C ALA A 3 15.48 -16.73 -16.11
N SER A 4 16.67 -17.30 -15.97
CA SER A 4 17.44 -17.22 -14.72
C SER A 4 18.70 -16.39 -14.94
N TYR A 5 19.05 -15.56 -13.97
CA TYR A 5 20.24 -14.72 -13.98
C TYR A 5 20.77 -14.49 -12.56
N ARG A 6 21.95 -13.91 -12.43
CA ARG A 6 22.64 -13.71 -11.15
C ARG A 6 22.82 -12.25 -10.82
N GLN A 7 22.71 -11.94 -9.54
CA GLN A 7 23.18 -10.71 -8.92
C GLN A 7 24.09 -11.05 -7.73
N PRO A 8 24.78 -10.10 -7.11
CA PRO A 8 25.62 -10.39 -5.97
C PRO A 8 24.89 -11.14 -4.86
N GLY A 9 25.33 -12.38 -4.61
CA GLY A 9 24.81 -13.25 -3.56
C GLY A 9 23.48 -13.95 -3.83
N VAL A 10 22.83 -13.73 -4.99
CA VAL A 10 21.54 -14.34 -5.33
C VAL A 10 21.45 -14.87 -6.76
N VAL A 11 20.60 -15.87 -6.94
CA VAL A 11 20.08 -16.31 -8.23
C VAL A 11 18.62 -15.90 -8.32
N LEU A 12 18.25 -15.32 -9.44
CA LEU A 12 16.89 -14.87 -9.72
C LEU A 12 16.32 -15.69 -10.87
N THR A 13 15.05 -16.08 -10.76
CA THR A 13 14.34 -16.77 -11.83
C THR A 13 12.98 -16.13 -12.04
N ASP A 14 12.75 -15.62 -13.24
CA ASP A 14 11.48 -15.02 -13.62
C ASP A 14 10.47 -16.13 -13.96
N ARG A 15 9.28 -16.05 -13.37
CA ARG A 15 8.19 -17.01 -13.55
C ARG A 15 6.94 -16.29 -14.03
N ARG A 16 6.17 -16.96 -14.87
CA ARG A 16 4.86 -16.50 -15.34
C ARG A 16 3.83 -17.59 -15.15
N PHE A 17 2.63 -17.19 -14.76
CA PHE A 17 1.52 -18.08 -14.46
C PHE A 17 0.25 -17.54 -15.10
N THR A 18 -0.49 -18.39 -15.78
CA THR A 18 -1.81 -18.05 -16.30
C THR A 18 -2.85 -18.39 -15.22
N VAL A 19 -3.68 -17.42 -14.87
CA VAL A 19 -4.76 -17.59 -13.89
C VAL A 19 -6.07 -17.01 -14.44
N PRO A 20 -7.24 -17.45 -13.96
CA PRO A 20 -8.51 -16.85 -14.34
C PRO A 20 -8.57 -15.38 -13.93
N LEU A 21 -9.14 -14.51 -14.76
CA LEU A 21 -9.50 -13.16 -14.36
C LEU A 21 -10.55 -13.23 -13.24
N ASP A 22 -11.60 -14.00 -13.46
CA ASP A 22 -12.63 -14.29 -12.46
C ASP A 22 -12.51 -15.75 -12.00
N HIS A 23 -12.15 -15.95 -10.75
CA HIS A 23 -12.04 -17.30 -10.18
C HIS A 23 -13.40 -18.01 -10.01
N ALA A 24 -14.52 -17.29 -10.12
CA ALA A 24 -15.84 -17.91 -10.19
C ALA A 24 -16.17 -18.46 -11.58
N ASP A 25 -15.47 -18.01 -12.63
CA ASP A 25 -15.54 -18.51 -14.00
C ASP A 25 -14.14 -18.93 -14.51
N PRO A 26 -13.61 -20.06 -14.04
CA PRO A 26 -12.24 -20.48 -14.38
C PRO A 26 -12.04 -20.87 -15.84
N ALA A 27 -13.12 -21.04 -16.61
CA ALA A 27 -13.10 -21.32 -18.06
C ALA A 27 -13.15 -20.03 -18.90
N GLY A 28 -13.38 -18.89 -18.27
CA GLY A 28 -13.50 -17.58 -18.91
C GLY A 28 -12.16 -16.92 -19.25
N GLU A 29 -12.12 -15.61 -19.21
CA GLU A 29 -10.91 -14.83 -19.50
C GLU A 29 -9.80 -15.15 -18.49
N THR A 30 -8.56 -15.21 -18.98
CA THR A 30 -7.35 -15.41 -18.18
C THR A 30 -6.45 -14.17 -18.20
N ILE A 31 -5.68 -14.00 -17.13
CA ILE A 31 -4.62 -13.01 -17.02
C ILE A 31 -3.29 -13.71 -16.73
N GLU A 32 -2.19 -13.02 -17.00
CA GLU A 32 -0.85 -13.49 -16.67
C GLU A 32 -0.36 -12.83 -15.37
N LEU A 33 0.13 -13.65 -14.45
CA LEU A 33 0.85 -13.20 -13.26
C LEU A 33 2.35 -13.38 -13.47
N TYR A 34 3.11 -12.42 -13.00
CA TYR A 34 4.55 -12.48 -12.92
C TYR A 34 4.99 -12.64 -11.47
N ALA A 35 5.98 -13.50 -11.26
CA ALA A 35 6.68 -13.57 -9.98
C ALA A 35 8.18 -13.76 -10.21
N ARG A 36 8.97 -13.23 -9.29
CA ARG A 36 10.41 -13.44 -9.25
C ARG A 36 10.77 -14.36 -8.10
N GLU A 37 11.29 -15.51 -8.42
CA GLU A 37 11.94 -16.38 -7.47
C GLU A 37 13.33 -15.82 -7.15
N VAL A 38 13.68 -15.77 -5.87
CA VAL A 38 14.99 -15.36 -5.38
C VAL A 38 15.51 -16.45 -4.44
N VAL A 39 16.73 -16.88 -4.65
CA VAL A 39 17.41 -17.84 -3.77
C VAL A 39 18.87 -17.41 -3.56
N ALA A 40 19.41 -17.66 -2.37
CA ALA A 40 20.83 -17.42 -2.10
C ALA A 40 21.71 -18.23 -3.04
N SER A 41 22.78 -17.65 -3.59
CA SER A 41 23.63 -18.30 -4.59
C SER A 41 24.25 -19.61 -4.11
N ASP A 42 24.61 -19.67 -2.84
CA ASP A 42 25.17 -20.85 -2.18
C ASP A 42 24.13 -21.96 -1.93
N LYS A 43 22.83 -21.63 -1.99
CA LYS A 43 21.70 -22.53 -1.78
C LYS A 43 20.88 -22.80 -3.04
N ALA A 44 21.31 -22.29 -4.20
CA ALA A 44 20.54 -22.40 -5.43
C ALA A 44 20.32 -23.87 -5.89
N HIS A 45 21.21 -24.78 -5.47
CA HIS A 45 21.14 -26.22 -5.74
C HIS A 45 20.19 -26.98 -4.80
N ARG A 46 19.64 -26.31 -3.76
CA ARG A 46 18.77 -26.94 -2.75
C ARG A 46 17.31 -26.80 -3.14
N ASP A 47 16.69 -27.89 -3.57
CA ASP A 47 15.27 -27.94 -3.93
C ASP A 47 14.35 -28.16 -2.70
N ASP A 48 14.93 -28.51 -1.55
CA ASP A 48 14.23 -28.77 -0.28
C ASP A 48 13.95 -27.51 0.57
N LEU A 49 14.40 -26.33 0.14
CA LEU A 49 14.14 -25.09 0.86
C LEU A 49 12.64 -24.79 0.88
N PRO A 50 12.09 -24.45 2.06
CA PRO A 50 10.70 -24.02 2.14
C PRO A 50 10.49 -22.69 1.37
N TRP A 51 9.27 -22.50 0.87
CA TRP A 51 8.92 -21.28 0.14
C TRP A 51 8.36 -20.21 1.07
N LEU A 52 8.75 -18.98 0.79
CA LEU A 52 8.13 -17.78 1.34
C LEU A 52 7.62 -16.93 0.19
N VAL A 53 6.30 -16.69 0.13
CA VAL A 53 5.71 -15.72 -0.79
C VAL A 53 5.62 -14.36 -0.11
N TYR A 54 6.08 -13.31 -0.80
CA TYR A 54 5.97 -11.94 -0.34
C TYR A 54 4.80 -11.23 -1.04
N LEU A 55 3.88 -10.69 -0.24
CA LEU A 55 2.76 -9.90 -0.70
C LEU A 55 3.03 -8.42 -0.39
N GLN A 56 3.22 -7.65 -1.45
CA GLN A 56 3.51 -6.22 -1.39
C GLN A 56 2.29 -5.43 -0.92
N GLY A 57 2.54 -4.33 -0.22
CA GLY A 57 1.53 -3.34 0.14
C GLY A 57 1.06 -2.48 -1.03
N GLY A 58 0.24 -1.52 -0.71
CA GLY A 58 -0.41 -0.61 -1.65
C GLY A 58 -1.87 -0.41 -1.25
N PRO A 59 -2.84 -0.87 -2.07
CA PRO A 59 -2.83 -1.79 -3.23
C PRO A 59 -2.13 -1.22 -4.48
N GLY A 60 -2.01 -2.02 -5.53
CA GLY A 60 -1.62 -1.51 -6.85
C GLY A 60 -0.12 -1.39 -7.11
N PHE A 61 0.73 -1.86 -6.21
CA PHE A 61 2.18 -1.88 -6.40
C PHE A 61 2.69 -3.30 -6.70
N GLY A 62 3.60 -3.41 -7.67
CA GLY A 62 4.36 -4.64 -7.88
C GLY A 62 5.38 -4.87 -6.77
N ALA A 63 5.83 -6.11 -6.63
CA ALA A 63 6.88 -6.44 -5.68
C ALA A 63 8.19 -5.71 -6.01
N ASN A 64 8.90 -5.28 -4.98
CA ASN A 64 10.15 -4.53 -5.15
C ASN A 64 11.20 -5.31 -5.96
N ARG A 65 11.94 -4.60 -6.81
CA ARG A 65 13.06 -5.15 -7.58
C ARG A 65 14.35 -4.92 -6.81
N PHE A 66 14.65 -5.83 -5.90
CA PHE A 66 15.84 -5.74 -5.06
C PHE A 66 17.12 -5.99 -5.86
N ILE A 67 18.21 -5.36 -5.42
CA ILE A 67 19.57 -5.64 -5.86
C ILE A 67 20.28 -6.37 -4.72
N GLY A 68 20.75 -7.60 -4.98
CA GLY A 68 21.41 -8.43 -3.97
C GLY A 68 20.47 -8.90 -2.85
N ARG A 69 20.91 -8.78 -1.61
CA ARG A 69 20.28 -9.32 -0.40
C ARG A 69 19.97 -8.21 0.64
N PRO A 70 19.17 -7.19 0.33
CA PRO A 70 18.92 -6.10 1.28
C PRO A 70 17.93 -6.49 2.36
N ALA A 71 18.06 -5.86 3.54
CA ALA A 71 17.09 -5.83 4.64
C ALA A 71 16.49 -7.22 4.97
N TRP A 72 15.15 -7.31 5.03
CA TRP A 72 14.42 -8.52 5.34
C TRP A 72 14.68 -9.66 4.33
N LEU A 73 14.90 -9.34 3.05
CA LEU A 73 15.16 -10.36 2.02
C LEU A 73 16.45 -11.13 2.32
N GLY A 74 17.51 -10.44 2.76
CA GLY A 74 18.75 -11.10 3.17
C GLY A 74 18.52 -12.15 4.25
N ARG A 75 17.72 -11.80 5.26
CA ARG A 75 17.34 -12.71 6.34
C ARG A 75 16.45 -13.86 5.85
N ALA A 76 15.46 -13.57 5.02
CA ALA A 76 14.59 -14.61 4.47
C ALA A 76 15.38 -15.67 3.68
N LEU A 77 16.37 -15.25 2.90
CA LEU A 77 17.22 -16.14 2.09
C LEU A 77 18.16 -17.05 2.91
N GLU A 78 18.26 -16.85 4.21
CA GLU A 78 18.94 -17.78 5.10
C GLU A 78 18.17 -19.10 5.26
N GLU A 79 16.84 -19.07 5.14
CA GLU A 79 15.98 -20.22 5.41
C GLU A 79 15.06 -20.58 4.23
N PHE A 80 14.75 -19.63 3.35
CA PHE A 80 13.69 -19.76 2.37
C PHE A 80 14.19 -19.57 0.93
N ARG A 81 13.42 -20.13 0.01
CA ARG A 81 13.31 -19.70 -1.36
C ARG A 81 12.19 -18.68 -1.42
N VAL A 82 12.44 -17.47 -1.88
CA VAL A 82 11.49 -16.36 -1.81
C VAL A 82 10.81 -16.14 -3.16
N LEU A 83 9.49 -16.03 -3.17
CA LEU A 83 8.70 -15.66 -4.34
C LEU A 83 8.18 -14.21 -4.16
N LEU A 84 8.71 -13.29 -4.95
CA LEU A 84 8.26 -11.91 -5.04
C LEU A 84 7.15 -11.84 -6.09
N LEU A 85 5.89 -11.90 -5.65
CA LEU A 85 4.73 -11.92 -6.54
C LEU A 85 4.32 -10.50 -6.91
N ASP A 86 4.29 -10.18 -8.21
CA ASP A 86 3.54 -9.04 -8.70
C ASP A 86 2.05 -9.44 -8.68
N GLN A 87 1.30 -8.86 -7.75
CA GLN A 87 -0.13 -9.11 -7.65
C GLN A 87 -0.83 -8.73 -8.95
N ARG A 88 -2.03 -9.31 -9.22
CA ARG A 88 -2.82 -8.97 -10.41
C ARG A 88 -2.94 -7.47 -10.61
N GLY A 89 -2.79 -7.01 -11.83
CA GLY A 89 -2.85 -5.59 -12.20
C GLY A 89 -1.57 -4.80 -11.99
N THR A 90 -0.51 -5.40 -11.42
CA THR A 90 0.70 -4.69 -10.98
C THR A 90 1.97 -5.20 -11.65
N GLY A 91 3.00 -4.38 -11.65
CA GLY A 91 4.34 -4.75 -12.08
C GLY A 91 4.39 -5.33 -13.50
N ALA A 92 4.95 -6.54 -13.62
CA ALA A 92 5.03 -7.29 -14.88
C ALA A 92 3.90 -8.34 -15.04
N SER A 93 2.93 -8.41 -14.12
CA SER A 93 1.64 -9.09 -14.32
C SER A 93 0.80 -8.34 -15.34
N THR A 94 -0.27 -8.96 -15.87
CA THR A 94 -1.20 -8.26 -16.77
C THR A 94 -1.60 -6.93 -16.13
N PRO A 95 -1.19 -5.79 -16.71
CA PRO A 95 -1.30 -4.50 -16.03
C PRO A 95 -2.72 -3.94 -16.08
N ALA A 96 -3.14 -3.29 -14.99
CA ALA A 96 -4.33 -2.45 -14.95
C ALA A 96 -3.91 -0.98 -14.83
N ASN A 97 -3.76 -0.30 -15.96
CA ASN A 97 -3.26 1.07 -16.04
C ASN A 97 -3.97 1.88 -17.14
N ARG A 98 -3.62 3.15 -17.30
CA ARG A 98 -4.24 4.04 -18.31
C ARG A 98 -4.04 3.57 -19.76
N GLN A 99 -3.11 2.68 -20.04
CA GLN A 99 -2.87 2.13 -21.39
C GLN A 99 -3.75 0.91 -21.66
N THR A 100 -4.07 0.13 -20.63
CA THR A 100 -4.78 -1.15 -20.76
C THR A 100 -6.25 -1.08 -20.36
N LEU A 101 -6.61 -0.28 -19.36
CA LEU A 101 -7.99 -0.12 -18.93
C LEU A 101 -8.94 0.36 -20.02
N PRO A 102 -8.58 1.35 -20.89
CA PRO A 102 -9.44 1.77 -21.99
C PRO A 102 -9.73 0.65 -23.01
N LEU A 103 -8.87 -0.37 -23.08
CA LEU A 103 -9.08 -1.53 -23.96
C LEU A 103 -10.18 -2.49 -23.41
N ARG A 104 -10.62 -2.29 -22.17
CA ARG A 104 -11.70 -3.05 -21.55
C ARG A 104 -13.10 -2.56 -21.94
N GLY A 105 -13.22 -1.41 -22.55
CA GLY A 105 -14.46 -0.75 -22.88
C GLY A 105 -14.63 0.59 -22.17
N GLY A 106 -15.86 1.00 -21.91
CA GLY A 106 -16.20 2.23 -21.21
C GLY A 106 -15.98 2.13 -19.69
N PRO A 107 -16.32 3.21 -18.96
CA PRO A 107 -16.11 3.27 -17.51
C PRO A 107 -16.83 2.15 -16.74
N ALA A 108 -17.99 1.69 -17.18
CA ALA A 108 -18.75 0.61 -16.52
C ALA A 108 -18.03 -0.74 -16.63
N GLU A 109 -17.53 -1.08 -17.82
CA GLU A 109 -16.77 -2.31 -18.07
C GLU A 109 -15.43 -2.28 -17.33
N GLN A 110 -14.79 -1.10 -17.27
CA GLN A 110 -13.55 -0.91 -16.51
C GLN A 110 -13.78 -1.09 -15.01
N ALA A 111 -14.86 -0.51 -14.47
CA ALA A 111 -15.21 -0.65 -13.06
C ALA A 111 -15.55 -2.11 -12.71
N ASP A 112 -16.30 -2.81 -13.55
CA ASP A 112 -16.57 -4.23 -13.34
C ASP A 112 -15.30 -5.06 -13.38
N TYR A 113 -14.42 -4.85 -14.37
CA TYR A 113 -13.11 -5.50 -14.44
C TYR A 113 -12.30 -5.30 -13.14
N LEU A 114 -12.26 -4.10 -12.60
CA LEU A 114 -11.47 -3.75 -11.40
C LEU A 114 -12.01 -4.36 -10.11
N THR A 115 -13.26 -4.82 -10.07
CA THR A 115 -13.77 -5.58 -8.90
C THR A 115 -13.01 -6.87 -8.64
N ARG A 116 -12.31 -7.40 -9.65
CA ARG A 116 -11.50 -8.63 -9.59
C ARG A 116 -10.07 -8.39 -9.03
N PHE A 117 -9.77 -7.19 -8.47
CA PHE A 117 -8.41 -6.80 -8.06
C PHE A 117 -8.25 -6.61 -6.55
N ARG A 118 -9.12 -7.23 -5.75
CA ARG A 118 -9.09 -7.18 -4.29
C ARG A 118 -8.36 -8.38 -3.67
N ALA A 119 -8.25 -8.37 -2.35
CA ALA A 119 -7.53 -9.39 -1.58
C ALA A 119 -8.02 -10.82 -1.81
N ASP A 120 -9.32 -11.02 -1.99
CA ASP A 120 -9.91 -12.34 -2.24
C ASP A 120 -9.44 -12.98 -3.56
N SER A 121 -9.34 -12.19 -4.61
CA SER A 121 -8.82 -12.66 -5.91
C SER A 121 -7.30 -12.89 -5.84
N ILE A 122 -6.56 -12.05 -5.12
CA ILE A 122 -5.11 -12.23 -4.90
C ILE A 122 -4.83 -13.53 -4.14
N VAL A 123 -5.64 -13.88 -3.15
CA VAL A 123 -5.53 -15.16 -2.43
C VAL A 123 -5.76 -16.34 -3.36
N ARG A 124 -6.78 -16.28 -4.22
CA ARG A 124 -7.05 -17.35 -5.21
C ARG A 124 -5.94 -17.46 -6.24
N ASP A 125 -5.32 -16.35 -6.62
CA ASP A 125 -4.11 -16.35 -7.44
C ASP A 125 -2.96 -17.08 -6.75
N CYS A 126 -2.74 -16.80 -5.48
CA CYS A 126 -1.73 -17.49 -4.67
C CYS A 126 -1.97 -19.00 -4.66
N GLU A 127 -3.22 -19.44 -4.51
CA GLU A 127 -3.57 -20.87 -4.54
C GLU A 127 -3.45 -21.49 -5.94
N ALA A 128 -3.62 -20.73 -6.99
CA ALA A 128 -3.34 -21.20 -8.36
C ALA A 128 -1.83 -21.33 -8.66
N VAL A 129 -1.02 -20.46 -8.08
CA VAL A 129 0.44 -20.41 -8.23
C VAL A 129 1.15 -21.42 -7.31
N ARG A 130 0.72 -21.56 -6.06
CA ARG A 130 1.40 -22.37 -5.03
C ARG A 130 1.69 -23.80 -5.48
N PRO A 131 0.75 -24.59 -6.01
CA PRO A 131 1.04 -25.96 -6.44
C PRO A 131 2.12 -26.03 -7.54
N GLN A 132 2.19 -25.03 -8.40
CA GLN A 132 3.15 -24.98 -9.51
C GLN A 132 4.59 -24.72 -9.05
N VAL A 133 4.78 -24.10 -7.87
CA VAL A 133 6.12 -23.80 -7.35
C VAL A 133 6.53 -24.69 -6.18
N THR A 134 5.56 -25.16 -5.39
CA THR A 134 5.82 -25.95 -4.17
C THR A 134 5.50 -27.45 -4.32
N GLY A 135 4.94 -27.87 -5.48
CA GLY A 135 4.40 -29.23 -5.62
C GLY A 135 3.16 -29.49 -4.76
N GLY A 136 2.45 -28.45 -4.32
CA GLY A 136 1.25 -28.54 -3.48
C GLY A 136 1.50 -28.36 -1.99
N ALA A 137 2.75 -28.30 -1.54
CA ALA A 137 3.07 -28.04 -0.12
C ALA A 137 2.62 -26.64 0.32
N PRO A 138 2.22 -26.48 1.59
CA PRO A 138 1.92 -25.15 2.14
C PRO A 138 3.20 -24.30 2.23
N TRP A 139 3.05 -22.99 2.05
CA TRP A 139 4.15 -22.04 2.10
C TRP A 139 4.02 -21.02 3.24
N THR A 140 5.08 -20.31 3.55
CA THR A 140 5.06 -19.15 4.44
C THR A 140 4.66 -17.93 3.62
N VAL A 141 3.79 -17.07 4.17
CA VAL A 141 3.47 -15.76 3.61
C VAL A 141 4.06 -14.67 4.49
N LEU A 142 4.65 -13.64 3.84
CA LEU A 142 5.01 -12.38 4.48
C LEU A 142 4.23 -11.27 3.78
N GLY A 143 3.25 -10.70 4.48
CA GLY A 143 2.41 -9.61 3.98
C GLY A 143 2.78 -8.28 4.64
N GLN A 144 3.03 -7.26 3.82
CA GLN A 144 3.31 -5.90 4.27
C GLN A 144 2.14 -4.99 3.91
N SER A 145 1.60 -4.21 4.88
CA SER A 145 0.51 -3.27 4.63
C SER A 145 -0.70 -3.98 4.00
N PHE A 146 -1.20 -3.56 2.84
CA PHE A 146 -2.24 -4.27 2.09
C PHE A 146 -1.91 -5.74 1.83
N GLY A 147 -0.64 -6.11 1.69
CA GLY A 147 -0.22 -7.53 1.65
C GLY A 147 -0.57 -8.29 2.93
N GLY A 148 -0.61 -7.61 4.07
CA GLY A 148 -1.13 -8.15 5.33
C GLY A 148 -2.65 -8.33 5.29
N PHE A 149 -3.40 -7.41 4.68
CA PHE A 149 -4.84 -7.56 4.42
C PHE A 149 -5.09 -8.81 3.57
N CYS A 150 -4.31 -8.99 2.51
CA CYS A 150 -4.34 -10.23 1.72
C CYS A 150 -4.00 -11.46 2.57
N THR A 151 -3.09 -11.36 3.54
CA THR A 151 -2.74 -12.48 4.43
C THR A 151 -3.87 -12.83 5.37
N VAL A 152 -4.60 -11.87 5.92
CA VAL A 152 -5.81 -12.11 6.74
C VAL A 152 -6.94 -12.71 5.89
N ALA A 153 -7.11 -12.24 4.65
CA ALA A 153 -8.01 -12.87 3.69
C ALA A 153 -7.59 -14.31 3.36
N TYR A 154 -6.29 -14.58 3.27
CA TYR A 154 -5.78 -15.93 3.03
C TYR A 154 -6.11 -16.88 4.20
N LEU A 155 -5.94 -16.44 5.45
CA LEU A 155 -6.36 -17.18 6.64
C LEU A 155 -7.87 -17.46 6.65
N SER A 156 -8.67 -16.58 6.04
CA SER A 156 -10.12 -16.74 5.91
C SER A 156 -10.53 -17.69 4.78
N LEU A 157 -9.82 -17.65 3.64
CA LEU A 157 -10.28 -18.31 2.41
C LEU A 157 -9.61 -19.66 2.15
N ALA A 158 -8.30 -19.78 2.45
CA ALA A 158 -7.50 -20.97 2.11
C ALA A 158 -6.35 -21.19 3.13
N PRO A 159 -6.63 -21.29 4.46
CA PRO A 159 -5.59 -21.48 5.47
C PRO A 159 -4.76 -22.76 5.27
N GLU A 160 -5.30 -23.77 4.61
CA GLU A 160 -4.61 -25.01 4.26
C GLU A 160 -3.41 -24.83 3.32
N GLY A 161 -3.36 -23.72 2.57
CA GLY A 161 -2.23 -23.32 1.76
C GLY A 161 -1.07 -22.70 2.55
N LEU A 162 -1.30 -22.39 3.84
CA LEU A 162 -0.37 -21.66 4.67
C LEU A 162 0.34 -22.57 5.69
N ARG A 163 1.66 -22.50 5.69
CA ARG A 163 2.51 -23.08 6.74
C ARG A 163 2.67 -22.10 7.90
N THR A 164 2.81 -20.83 7.61
CA THR A 164 2.99 -19.74 8.59
C THR A 164 2.56 -18.43 7.94
N ALA A 165 1.92 -17.56 8.69
CA ALA A 165 1.53 -16.23 8.24
C ALA A 165 2.28 -15.15 9.05
N LEU A 166 3.03 -14.29 8.37
CA LEU A 166 3.79 -13.20 8.94
C LEU A 166 3.24 -11.88 8.39
N ILE A 167 2.88 -10.96 9.26
CA ILE A 167 2.22 -9.70 8.90
C ILE A 167 3.01 -8.53 9.49
N THR A 168 3.20 -7.49 8.70
CA THR A 168 3.88 -6.27 9.16
C THR A 168 3.11 -5.02 8.73
N GLY A 169 2.65 -4.22 9.70
CA GLY A 169 1.84 -3.02 9.47
C GLY A 169 0.58 -3.28 8.63
N GLY A 170 -0.06 -4.46 8.75
CA GLY A 170 -1.09 -4.88 7.81
C GLY A 170 -2.21 -5.73 8.43
N LEU A 171 -2.59 -5.48 9.67
CA LEU A 171 -3.81 -6.08 10.24
C LEU A 171 -5.00 -5.13 9.98
N PRO A 172 -5.91 -5.47 9.02
CA PRO A 172 -7.07 -4.64 8.72
C PRO A 172 -8.11 -4.69 9.85
N SER A 173 -9.08 -3.78 9.86
CA SER A 173 -10.34 -4.06 10.54
C SER A 173 -11.10 -5.15 9.80
N LEU A 174 -11.78 -6.04 10.53
CA LEU A 174 -12.59 -7.12 9.95
C LEU A 174 -13.99 -6.66 9.53
N ASP A 175 -14.46 -5.53 10.04
CA ASP A 175 -15.85 -5.07 9.91
C ASP A 175 -16.02 -3.55 9.74
N ALA A 176 -14.98 -2.74 9.94
CA ALA A 176 -15.08 -1.29 9.80
C ALA A 176 -15.31 -0.89 8.34
N HIS A 177 -16.23 0.04 8.12
CA HIS A 177 -16.38 0.73 6.85
C HIS A 177 -15.20 1.71 6.63
N ALA A 178 -14.92 2.07 5.39
CA ALA A 178 -13.86 3.03 5.06
C ALA A 178 -14.00 4.36 5.82
N ASP A 179 -15.22 4.83 6.10
CA ASP A 179 -15.46 6.01 6.93
C ASP A 179 -14.82 5.88 8.33
N ASP A 180 -14.97 4.71 8.96
CA ASP A 180 -14.47 4.49 10.33
C ASP A 180 -12.94 4.37 10.33
N VAL A 181 -12.37 3.80 9.26
CA VAL A 181 -10.91 3.77 9.06
C VAL A 181 -10.35 5.19 8.98
N TYR A 182 -10.97 6.06 8.18
CA TYR A 182 -10.49 7.45 8.06
C TYR A 182 -10.77 8.27 9.32
N ARG A 183 -11.88 8.07 10.02
CA ARG A 183 -12.12 8.72 11.33
C ARG A 183 -11.04 8.35 12.36
N ALA A 184 -10.52 7.13 12.33
CA ALA A 184 -9.40 6.72 13.17
C ALA A 184 -8.06 7.32 12.69
N ALA A 185 -7.88 7.52 11.37
CA ALA A 185 -6.65 8.00 10.77
C ALA A 185 -6.42 9.52 11.00
N TYR A 186 -7.43 10.38 10.78
CA TYR A 186 -7.27 11.84 10.84
C TYR A 186 -6.67 12.37 12.15
N PRO A 187 -7.11 11.94 13.35
CA PRO A 187 -6.48 12.40 14.60
C PRO A 187 -5.02 11.96 14.73
N ARG A 188 -4.65 10.84 14.12
CA ARG A 188 -3.27 10.34 14.13
C ARG A 188 -2.40 11.13 13.16
N ILE A 189 -2.91 11.41 11.96
CA ILE A 189 -2.26 12.29 10.99
C ILE A 189 -1.97 13.65 11.63
N GLU A 190 -2.93 14.24 12.35
CA GLU A 190 -2.74 15.50 13.06
C GLU A 190 -1.59 15.43 14.07
N ARG A 191 -1.50 14.34 14.85
CA ARG A 191 -0.37 14.15 15.78
C ARG A 191 0.98 14.02 15.05
N LYS A 192 1.02 13.32 13.90
CA LYS A 192 2.23 13.21 13.08
C LYS A 192 2.68 14.55 12.53
N VAL A 193 1.75 15.37 12.05
CA VAL A 193 2.05 16.74 11.60
C VAL A 193 2.54 17.61 12.77
N ALA A 194 1.91 17.50 13.93
CA ALA A 194 2.37 18.23 15.13
C ALA A 194 3.79 17.80 15.55
N ALA A 195 4.11 16.51 15.49
CA ALA A 195 5.46 16.00 15.77
C ALA A 195 6.49 16.47 14.73
N HIS A 196 6.10 16.55 13.44
CA HIS A 196 6.93 17.13 12.39
C HIS A 196 7.26 18.60 12.69
N TYR A 197 6.27 19.42 12.97
CA TYR A 197 6.47 20.83 13.27
C TYR A 197 7.19 21.09 14.61
N ALA A 198 7.05 20.19 15.59
CA ALA A 198 7.86 20.24 16.80
C ALA A 198 9.35 19.98 16.52
N ARG A 199 9.64 19.10 15.54
CA ARG A 199 11.02 18.82 15.10
C ARG A 199 11.57 19.92 14.21
N TYR A 200 10.77 20.50 13.34
CA TYR A 200 11.11 21.54 12.36
C TYR A 200 10.19 22.74 12.45
N PRO A 201 10.31 23.60 13.48
CA PRO A 201 9.39 24.73 13.69
C PRO A 201 9.31 25.70 12.51
N GLN A 202 10.41 25.86 11.76
CA GLN A 202 10.47 26.72 10.57
C GLN A 202 9.56 26.24 9.43
N ASP A 203 9.18 24.97 9.41
CA ASP A 203 8.35 24.41 8.35
C ASP A 203 6.89 24.84 8.45
N VAL A 204 6.46 25.32 9.60
CA VAL A 204 5.12 25.94 9.76
C VAL A 204 4.98 27.12 8.79
N GLU A 205 5.96 28.02 8.78
CA GLU A 205 5.92 29.19 7.89
C GLU A 205 6.18 28.81 6.45
N ARG A 206 7.10 27.88 6.20
CA ARG A 206 7.38 27.39 4.84
C ARG A 206 6.14 26.76 4.18
N ALA A 207 5.44 25.89 4.91
CA ALA A 207 4.23 25.24 4.42
C ALA A 207 3.10 26.23 4.14
N ARG A 208 2.91 27.23 5.03
CA ARG A 208 1.93 28.30 4.85
C ARG A 208 2.25 29.15 3.62
N ARG A 209 3.52 29.51 3.43
CA ARG A 209 3.97 30.31 2.28
C ARG A 209 3.77 29.57 0.95
N ILE A 210 4.02 28.24 0.90
CA ILE A 210 3.74 27.42 -0.28
C ILE A 210 2.24 27.38 -0.54
N ALA A 211 1.42 27.12 0.47
CA ALA A 211 -0.04 27.07 0.32
C ALA A 211 -0.63 28.43 -0.14
N ASP A 212 -0.14 29.55 0.38
CA ASP A 212 -0.55 30.89 -0.05
C ASP A 212 -0.19 31.14 -1.52
N HIS A 213 1.01 30.73 -1.92
CA HIS A 213 1.41 30.79 -3.34
C HIS A 213 0.47 29.99 -4.23
N LEU A 214 0.12 28.74 -3.83
CA LEU A 214 -0.78 27.86 -4.58
C LEU A 214 -2.24 28.37 -4.64
N LEU A 215 -2.69 29.16 -3.64
CA LEU A 215 -4.00 29.80 -3.71
C LEU A 215 -4.06 30.96 -4.69
N THR A 216 -2.92 31.60 -4.96
CA THR A 216 -2.86 32.83 -5.76
C THR A 216 -2.32 32.58 -7.18
N HIS A 217 -1.76 31.43 -7.45
CA HIS A 217 -1.18 31.06 -8.73
C HIS A 217 -1.70 29.69 -9.20
N ASP A 218 -1.97 29.56 -10.51
CA ASP A 218 -2.28 28.26 -11.14
C ASP A 218 -0.98 27.56 -11.50
N VAL A 219 -0.53 26.67 -10.61
CA VAL A 219 0.73 25.94 -10.75
C VAL A 219 0.49 24.62 -11.45
N VAL A 220 1.17 24.44 -12.60
CA VAL A 220 1.16 23.18 -13.36
C VAL A 220 2.57 22.61 -13.37
N LEU A 221 2.72 21.41 -12.79
CA LEU A 221 4.00 20.70 -12.75
C LEU A 221 4.44 20.25 -14.15
N PRO A 222 5.73 19.93 -14.37
CA PRO A 222 6.26 19.55 -15.69
C PRO A 222 5.52 18.42 -16.40
N ASN A 223 4.95 17.46 -15.65
CA ASN A 223 4.15 16.36 -16.19
C ASN A 223 2.68 16.73 -16.50
N GLY A 224 2.29 17.98 -16.29
CA GLY A 224 0.92 18.47 -16.45
C GLY A 224 0.01 18.26 -15.25
N TYR A 225 0.53 17.84 -14.09
CA TYR A 225 -0.20 17.75 -12.84
C TYR A 225 -0.52 19.15 -12.31
N ARG A 226 -1.77 19.42 -11.99
CA ARG A 226 -2.18 20.71 -11.38
C ARG A 226 -1.94 20.66 -9.88
N LEU A 227 -0.95 21.39 -9.40
CA LEU A 227 -0.60 21.43 -7.99
C LEU A 227 -1.53 22.40 -7.24
N THR A 228 -2.55 21.87 -6.60
CA THR A 228 -3.45 22.62 -5.70
C THR A 228 -2.93 22.56 -4.26
N VAL A 229 -3.55 23.34 -3.35
CA VAL A 229 -3.20 23.29 -1.92
C VAL A 229 -3.52 21.91 -1.33
N GLU A 230 -4.63 21.30 -1.72
CA GLU A 230 -5.01 19.95 -1.28
C GLU A 230 -4.00 18.91 -1.76
N ALA A 231 -3.53 19.05 -3.01
CA ALA A 231 -2.48 18.18 -3.54
C ALA A 231 -1.16 18.35 -2.76
N PHE A 232 -0.79 19.56 -2.41
CA PHE A 232 0.35 19.83 -1.54
C PHE A 232 0.15 19.23 -0.14
N GLN A 233 -1.02 19.38 0.46
CA GLN A 233 -1.33 18.75 1.76
C GLN A 233 -1.19 17.22 1.73
N SER A 234 -1.48 16.57 0.60
CA SER A 234 -1.37 15.12 0.48
C SER A 234 0.09 14.59 0.55
N LEU A 235 1.09 15.45 0.46
CA LEU A 235 2.49 15.10 0.75
C LEU A 235 2.72 14.63 2.19
N GLY A 236 1.76 14.88 3.08
CA GLY A 236 1.77 14.33 4.44
C GLY A 236 1.80 12.81 4.51
N ILE A 237 1.50 12.12 3.41
CA ILE A 237 1.73 10.67 3.31
C ILE A 237 3.18 10.30 3.63
N LEU A 238 4.16 11.16 3.41
CA LEU A 238 5.56 10.92 3.77
C LEU A 238 5.75 10.65 5.26
N LEU A 239 4.93 11.28 6.12
CA LEU A 239 5.06 11.20 7.59
C LEU A 239 4.78 9.81 8.18
N GLY A 240 4.27 8.88 7.37
CA GLY A 240 4.09 7.48 7.76
C GLY A 240 5.33 6.60 7.61
N GLY A 241 6.41 7.13 7.04
CA GLY A 241 7.70 6.43 6.97
C GLY A 241 8.73 6.98 7.96
N GLY A 242 9.69 6.17 8.37
CA GLY A 242 10.69 6.52 9.38
C GLY A 242 11.54 7.75 9.03
N GLU A 243 11.83 7.95 7.74
CA GLU A 243 12.56 9.13 7.23
C GLU A 243 11.64 10.26 6.74
N GLY A 244 10.31 10.06 6.80
CA GLY A 244 9.34 10.91 6.14
C GLY A 244 9.35 12.36 6.62
N SER A 245 9.51 12.58 7.92
CA SER A 245 9.61 13.94 8.49
C SER A 245 10.85 14.70 7.98
N HIS A 246 11.98 14.01 7.79
CA HIS A 246 13.20 14.60 7.24
C HIS A 246 13.04 14.91 5.75
N ARG A 247 12.45 13.98 5.00
CA ARG A 247 12.20 14.18 3.57
C ARG A 247 11.25 15.34 3.32
N LEU A 248 10.16 15.44 4.09
CA LEU A 248 9.23 16.56 3.99
C LEU A 248 9.95 17.89 4.31
N HIS A 249 10.78 17.92 5.37
CA HIS A 249 11.55 19.12 5.73
C HIS A 249 12.45 19.59 4.58
N PHE A 250 13.27 18.71 4.00
CA PHE A 250 14.17 19.09 2.91
C PHE A 250 13.40 19.52 1.66
N LEU A 251 12.27 18.86 1.37
CA LEU A 251 11.41 19.29 0.28
C LEU A 251 10.87 20.72 0.48
N LEU A 252 10.41 21.06 1.70
CA LEU A 252 9.93 22.41 2.02
C LEU A 252 11.05 23.45 2.03
N GLU A 253 12.28 23.04 2.36
CA GLU A 253 13.46 23.93 2.37
C GLU A 253 13.79 24.43 0.98
N ASP A 254 13.70 23.57 -0.02
CA ASP A 254 14.06 23.84 -1.42
C ASP A 254 12.89 24.42 -2.24
N ALA A 255 11.75 24.74 -1.61
CA ALA A 255 10.53 25.10 -2.34
C ALA A 255 10.64 26.36 -3.18
N PHE A 256 11.43 27.36 -2.79
CA PHE A 256 11.47 28.65 -3.46
C PHE A 256 12.85 29.06 -3.90
N VAL A 257 12.90 29.73 -5.06
CA VAL A 257 14.11 30.36 -5.62
C VAL A 257 13.87 31.85 -5.86
N PRO A 258 14.83 32.73 -5.55
CA PRO A 258 14.74 34.15 -5.90
C PRO A 258 15.01 34.32 -7.41
N THR A 259 14.16 35.10 -8.07
CA THR A 259 14.32 35.50 -9.47
C THR A 259 14.29 37.04 -9.59
N PRO A 260 14.70 37.61 -10.74
CA PRO A 260 14.57 39.05 -10.97
C PRO A 260 13.12 39.57 -10.93
N HIS A 261 12.13 38.68 -11.05
CA HIS A 261 10.71 39.01 -11.07
C HIS A 261 9.99 38.72 -9.73
N GLY A 262 10.73 38.24 -8.73
CA GLY A 262 10.19 37.88 -7.43
C GLY A 262 10.67 36.51 -6.98
N THR A 263 9.89 35.86 -6.11
CA THR A 263 10.17 34.50 -5.62
C THR A 263 9.24 33.52 -6.33
N GLU A 264 9.79 32.48 -6.92
CA GLU A 264 9.07 31.44 -7.66
C GLU A 264 9.29 30.07 -7.04
N LEU A 265 8.37 29.12 -7.28
CA LEU A 265 8.61 27.73 -6.90
C LEU A 265 9.79 27.17 -7.70
N SER A 266 10.75 26.55 -7.03
CA SER A 266 11.93 26.01 -7.67
C SER A 266 11.61 24.80 -8.54
N ASP A 267 12.37 24.62 -9.62
CA ASP A 267 12.24 23.44 -10.48
C ASP A 267 12.53 22.14 -9.69
N ALA A 268 13.47 22.18 -8.74
CA ALA A 268 13.81 21.03 -7.90
C ALA A 268 12.63 20.58 -7.04
N PHE A 269 11.94 21.53 -6.39
CA PHE A 269 10.72 21.24 -5.64
C PHE A 269 9.63 20.66 -6.54
N GLN A 270 9.37 21.31 -7.68
CA GLN A 270 8.32 20.88 -8.61
C GLN A 270 8.57 19.46 -9.14
N GLU A 271 9.82 19.12 -9.48
CA GLU A 271 10.18 17.79 -9.98
C GLU A 271 10.01 16.71 -8.90
N GLU A 272 10.43 16.99 -7.66
CA GLU A 272 10.27 16.03 -6.57
C GLU A 272 8.80 15.85 -6.19
N VAL A 273 8.03 16.95 -6.07
CA VAL A 273 6.58 16.90 -5.80
C VAL A 273 5.84 16.11 -6.88
N GLN A 274 6.15 16.33 -8.15
CA GLN A 274 5.60 15.57 -9.26
C GLN A 274 5.83 14.06 -9.10
N GLY A 275 7.04 13.67 -8.73
CA GLY A 275 7.39 12.26 -8.50
C GLY A 275 6.64 11.63 -7.31
N LEU A 276 6.31 12.43 -6.30
CA LEU A 276 5.59 11.98 -5.10
C LEU A 276 4.08 11.89 -5.30
N LEU A 277 3.48 12.76 -6.12
CA LEU A 277 2.03 12.87 -6.26
C LEU A 277 1.46 12.06 -7.44
N SER A 278 2.25 11.79 -8.49
CA SER A 278 1.73 11.14 -9.69
C SER A 278 1.48 9.65 -9.51
N TYR A 279 0.28 9.23 -9.89
CA TYR A 279 -0.11 7.82 -9.97
C TYR A 279 0.12 7.20 -11.36
N ALA A 280 0.89 7.82 -12.23
CA ALA A 280 1.11 7.35 -13.60
C ALA A 280 1.66 5.91 -13.68
N GLY A 281 2.51 5.52 -12.73
CA GLY A 281 3.10 4.18 -12.65
C GLY A 281 2.20 3.12 -12.00
N HIS A 282 1.18 3.52 -11.23
CA HIS A 282 0.36 2.63 -10.41
C HIS A 282 -1.06 3.19 -10.15
N PRO A 283 -1.82 3.52 -11.22
CA PRO A 283 -3.15 4.12 -11.07
C PRO A 283 -4.15 3.20 -10.35
N LEU A 284 -3.89 1.90 -10.34
CA LEU A 284 -4.68 0.93 -9.58
C LEU A 284 -4.76 1.27 -8.09
N TYR A 285 -3.70 1.88 -7.51
CA TYR A 285 -3.74 2.37 -6.13
C TYR A 285 -4.92 3.32 -5.91
N ALA A 286 -5.02 4.37 -6.71
CA ALA A 286 -6.10 5.35 -6.57
C ALA A 286 -7.49 4.77 -6.88
N LEU A 287 -7.59 3.81 -7.81
CA LEU A 287 -8.87 3.23 -8.24
C LEU A 287 -9.48 2.29 -7.22
N VAL A 288 -8.66 1.49 -6.53
CA VAL A 288 -9.19 0.44 -5.63
C VAL A 288 -8.85 0.67 -4.15
N HIS A 289 -8.26 1.82 -3.80
CA HIS A 289 -7.80 2.09 -2.44
C HIS A 289 -8.93 1.97 -1.40
N GLU A 290 -10.07 2.60 -1.61
CA GLU A 290 -11.20 2.46 -0.69
C GLU A 290 -11.88 1.10 -0.78
N ALA A 291 -11.84 0.44 -1.95
CA ALA A 291 -12.44 -0.88 -2.16
C ALA A 291 -11.78 -1.99 -1.31
N ILE A 292 -10.55 -1.78 -0.82
CA ILE A 292 -9.90 -2.76 0.08
C ILE A 292 -10.58 -2.88 1.44
N TYR A 293 -11.38 -1.88 1.84
CA TYR A 293 -12.16 -1.86 3.08
C TYR A 293 -13.62 -2.25 2.86
N ALA A 294 -14.09 -2.29 1.61
CA ALA A 294 -15.50 -2.53 1.29
C ALA A 294 -15.84 -4.01 1.39
N GLN A 295 -16.82 -4.36 2.23
CA GLN A 295 -17.21 -5.74 2.54
C GLN A 295 -18.73 -5.95 2.63
N ASP A 296 -19.51 -4.90 2.44
CA ASP A 296 -20.95 -4.91 2.58
C ASP A 296 -21.64 -4.07 1.48
N ALA A 297 -22.93 -3.88 1.60
CA ALA A 297 -23.73 -3.13 0.64
C ALA A 297 -23.60 -1.59 0.78
N ARG A 298 -22.72 -1.09 1.62
CA ARG A 298 -22.48 0.35 1.78
C ARG A 298 -21.42 0.83 0.77
N PRO A 299 -21.75 1.80 -0.08
CA PRO A 299 -20.77 2.40 -0.98
C PRO A 299 -19.78 3.26 -0.19
N THR A 300 -18.54 3.30 -0.60
CA THR A 300 -17.54 4.19 0.04
C THR A 300 -17.83 5.66 -0.28
N ASN A 301 -18.30 5.97 -1.49
CA ASN A 301 -18.64 7.32 -1.93
C ASN A 301 -17.59 8.36 -1.53
N TRP A 302 -16.31 8.05 -1.77
CA TRP A 302 -15.18 8.89 -1.39
C TRP A 302 -15.14 9.15 0.13
N SER A 303 -15.04 8.09 0.90
CA SER A 303 -15.00 8.12 2.38
C SER A 303 -13.94 9.08 2.90
N ALA A 304 -12.74 9.09 2.32
CA ALA A 304 -11.67 9.99 2.74
C ALA A 304 -12.08 11.47 2.62
N GLU A 305 -12.73 11.86 1.51
CA GLU A 305 -13.18 13.24 1.30
C GLU A 305 -14.33 13.62 2.23
N ARG A 306 -15.33 12.73 2.38
CA ARG A 306 -16.48 12.99 3.25
C ARG A 306 -16.09 13.09 4.71
N VAL A 307 -15.22 12.18 5.17
CA VAL A 307 -14.74 12.17 6.56
C VAL A 307 -13.80 13.34 6.81
N ARG A 308 -13.00 13.80 5.84
CA ARG A 308 -12.17 15.01 5.97
C ARG A 308 -13.00 16.22 6.42
N ALA A 309 -14.23 16.34 5.93
CA ALA A 309 -15.12 17.44 6.30
C ALA A 309 -15.52 17.44 7.81
N GLU A 310 -15.41 16.28 8.48
CA GLU A 310 -15.61 16.17 9.94
C GLU A 310 -14.42 16.79 10.73
N PHE A 311 -13.29 17.05 10.07
CA PHE A 311 -12.04 17.57 10.66
C PHE A 311 -11.65 18.92 10.04
N PRO A 312 -12.35 20.03 10.40
CA PRO A 312 -12.18 21.33 9.75
C PRO A 312 -10.78 21.94 9.91
N ARG A 313 -9.93 21.41 10.78
CA ARG A 313 -8.52 21.84 10.90
C ARG A 313 -7.67 21.48 9.66
N PHE A 314 -8.10 20.53 8.84
CA PHE A 314 -7.45 20.20 7.57
C PHE A 314 -7.87 21.12 6.41
N ASP A 315 -8.76 22.08 6.64
CA ASP A 315 -9.11 23.10 5.67
C ASP A 315 -7.98 24.14 5.57
N ALA A 316 -7.33 24.19 4.40
CA ALA A 316 -6.22 25.08 4.15
C ALA A 316 -6.64 26.56 4.17
N ALA A 317 -7.80 26.91 3.63
CA ALA A 317 -8.29 28.29 3.62
C ALA A 317 -8.50 28.80 5.06
N ARG A 318 -9.04 27.97 5.93
CA ARG A 318 -9.18 28.27 7.35
C ARG A 318 -7.82 28.48 8.03
N ALA A 319 -6.87 27.58 7.81
CA ALA A 319 -5.53 27.67 8.40
C ALA A 319 -4.83 28.96 7.95
N LEU A 320 -4.92 29.33 6.68
CA LEU A 320 -4.28 30.54 6.13
C LEU A 320 -4.97 31.83 6.54
N ALA A 321 -6.28 31.81 6.80
CA ALA A 321 -7.01 32.98 7.30
C ALA A 321 -6.72 33.30 8.79
N GLY A 322 -6.20 32.33 9.56
CA GLY A 322 -5.81 32.45 10.96
C GLY A 322 -4.31 32.25 11.17
N ASP A 323 -3.94 32.00 12.42
CA ASP A 323 -2.55 31.73 12.83
C ASP A 323 -2.27 30.22 12.99
N GLU A 324 -3.22 29.34 12.60
CA GLU A 324 -3.06 27.89 12.73
C GLU A 324 -2.04 27.35 11.73
N PRO A 325 -1.25 26.33 12.09
CA PRO A 325 -0.37 25.66 11.13
C PRO A 325 -1.20 24.95 10.05
N LEU A 326 -0.70 24.95 8.81
CA LEU A 326 -1.27 24.13 7.75
C LEU A 326 -1.08 22.65 8.08
N LEU A 327 -2.17 21.88 8.14
CA LEU A 327 -2.07 20.44 8.34
C LEU A 327 -1.92 19.73 6.99
N PHE A 328 -1.02 18.75 6.96
CA PHE A 328 -0.90 17.80 5.87
C PHE A 328 -1.90 16.65 6.06
N THR A 329 -2.36 16.03 4.98
CA THR A 329 -3.18 14.80 5.02
C THR A 329 -2.29 13.55 4.95
N GLY A 330 -2.88 12.38 5.12
CA GLY A 330 -2.14 11.11 5.12
C GLY A 330 -2.42 10.25 3.89
N GLU A 331 -2.53 8.94 4.11
CA GLU A 331 -2.86 7.97 3.07
C GLU A 331 -4.37 8.04 2.76
N THR A 332 -4.72 8.92 1.85
CA THR A 332 -6.11 9.21 1.45
C THR A 332 -6.19 9.36 -0.06
N VAL A 333 -7.28 8.88 -0.66
CA VAL A 333 -7.56 9.09 -2.09
C VAL A 333 -8.84 9.93 -2.20
N HIS A 334 -8.73 11.02 -2.95
CA HIS A 334 -9.79 12.01 -3.09
C HIS A 334 -10.24 12.18 -4.53
N PRO A 335 -11.51 12.54 -4.80
CA PRO A 335 -12.01 12.70 -6.16
C PRO A 335 -11.26 13.76 -6.97
N TRP A 336 -10.80 14.85 -6.35
CA TRP A 336 -10.04 15.92 -7.02
C TRP A 336 -8.68 15.44 -7.56
N MET A 337 -8.10 14.34 -7.05
CA MET A 337 -6.86 13.76 -7.58
C MET A 337 -7.02 13.32 -9.03
N PHE A 338 -8.23 12.88 -9.40
CA PHE A 338 -8.57 12.52 -10.78
C PHE A 338 -8.74 13.72 -11.71
N ASP A 339 -8.87 14.94 -11.19
CA ASP A 339 -8.84 16.15 -11.98
C ASP A 339 -7.43 16.73 -12.11
N CYS A 340 -6.61 16.57 -11.08
CA CYS A 340 -5.26 17.13 -11.00
C CYS A 340 -4.23 16.29 -11.78
N ASP A 341 -4.26 14.95 -11.64
CA ASP A 341 -3.29 14.04 -12.28
C ASP A 341 -3.73 13.69 -13.71
N PRO A 342 -2.96 14.07 -14.75
CA PRO A 342 -3.25 13.69 -16.14
C PRO A 342 -3.33 12.17 -16.35
N ALA A 343 -2.65 11.39 -15.52
CA ALA A 343 -2.69 9.93 -15.60
C ALA A 343 -3.99 9.32 -15.05
N LEU A 344 -4.62 9.98 -14.09
CA LEU A 344 -5.89 9.55 -13.49
C LEU A 344 -7.12 10.14 -14.20
N ARG A 345 -7.00 11.30 -14.82
CA ARG A 345 -8.12 12.03 -15.44
C ARG A 345 -8.98 11.15 -16.37
N PRO A 346 -8.42 10.30 -17.25
CA PRO A 346 -9.21 9.43 -18.11
C PRO A 346 -9.98 8.34 -17.35
N LEU A 347 -9.66 8.10 -16.06
CA LEU A 347 -10.21 7.04 -15.24
C LEU A 347 -11.23 7.56 -14.20
N ARG A 348 -11.57 8.86 -14.26
CA ARG A 348 -12.44 9.50 -13.28
C ARG A 348 -13.81 8.83 -13.19
N GLU A 349 -14.51 8.63 -14.29
CA GLU A 349 -15.83 7.99 -14.28
C GLU A 349 -15.77 6.55 -13.76
N THR A 350 -14.72 5.83 -14.09
CA THR A 350 -14.45 4.48 -13.55
C THR A 350 -14.33 4.51 -12.03
N ALA A 351 -13.59 5.48 -11.48
CA ALA A 351 -13.42 5.66 -10.05
C ALA A 351 -14.74 6.04 -9.34
N GLU A 352 -15.57 6.90 -9.97
CA GLU A 352 -16.90 7.25 -9.44
C GLU A 352 -17.81 6.02 -9.34
N LEU A 353 -17.80 5.16 -10.37
CA LEU A 353 -18.58 3.92 -10.38
C LEU A 353 -18.10 2.93 -9.30
N LEU A 354 -16.79 2.83 -9.08
CA LEU A 354 -16.23 2.01 -8.00
C LEU A 354 -16.61 2.55 -6.62
N ALA A 355 -16.52 3.86 -6.41
CA ALA A 355 -16.88 4.50 -5.16
C ALA A 355 -18.39 4.34 -4.82
N ALA A 356 -19.25 4.37 -5.84
CA ALA A 356 -20.69 4.21 -5.69
C ALA A 356 -21.16 2.74 -5.59
N ARG A 357 -20.25 1.77 -5.73
CA ARG A 357 -20.60 0.35 -5.78
C ARG A 357 -21.08 -0.18 -4.43
N THR A 358 -22.13 -1.02 -4.44
CA THR A 358 -22.79 -1.55 -3.23
C THR A 358 -22.84 -3.07 -3.13
N ASP A 359 -22.25 -3.81 -4.07
CA ASP A 359 -22.27 -5.27 -4.15
C ASP A 359 -20.91 -5.91 -3.85
N TRP A 360 -20.16 -5.32 -2.93
CA TRP A 360 -18.87 -5.86 -2.51
C TRP A 360 -19.03 -7.13 -1.67
N THR A 361 -18.31 -8.18 -2.05
CA THR A 361 -18.27 -9.44 -1.30
C THR A 361 -17.43 -9.32 -0.04
N PRO A 362 -17.75 -10.04 1.06
CA PRO A 362 -16.91 -10.12 2.25
C PRO A 362 -15.48 -10.60 1.92
N LEU A 363 -14.51 -9.99 2.57
CA LEU A 363 -13.09 -10.34 2.44
C LEU A 363 -12.61 -11.28 3.56
N TYR A 364 -13.29 -11.26 4.70
CA TYR A 364 -12.88 -12.00 5.88
C TYR A 364 -14.00 -12.87 6.42
N ASP A 365 -13.61 -14.03 6.97
CA ASP A 365 -14.51 -14.96 7.66
C ASP A 365 -14.13 -14.99 9.15
N PRO A 366 -14.85 -14.27 10.02
CA PRO A 366 -14.54 -14.22 11.45
C PRO A 366 -14.60 -15.59 12.13
N ALA A 367 -15.45 -16.50 11.68
CA ALA A 367 -15.57 -17.85 12.27
C ALA A 367 -14.31 -18.68 11.95
N ARG A 368 -13.84 -18.63 10.71
CA ARG A 368 -12.59 -19.31 10.32
C ARG A 368 -11.38 -18.70 11.04
N LEU A 369 -11.31 -17.37 11.16
CA LEU A 369 -10.25 -16.68 11.89
C LEU A 369 -10.25 -17.08 13.39
N ALA A 370 -11.42 -17.15 14.02
CA ALA A 370 -11.54 -17.62 15.40
C ALA A 370 -11.19 -19.10 15.58
N ALA A 371 -11.26 -19.91 14.53
CA ALA A 371 -10.86 -21.31 14.50
C ALA A 371 -9.46 -21.55 13.94
N ASN A 372 -8.67 -20.49 13.65
CA ASN A 372 -7.38 -20.58 13.01
C ASN A 372 -6.42 -21.55 13.72
N GLU A 373 -5.66 -22.32 12.94
CA GLU A 373 -4.61 -23.26 13.41
C GLU A 373 -3.24 -22.94 12.77
N VAL A 374 -3.20 -22.05 11.81
CA VAL A 374 -1.94 -21.61 11.19
C VAL A 374 -1.16 -20.77 12.21
N PRO A 375 0.14 -20.99 12.41
CA PRO A 375 0.99 -20.10 13.19
C PRO A 375 1.00 -18.69 12.57
N VAL A 376 0.59 -17.67 13.33
CA VAL A 376 0.50 -16.28 12.83
C VAL A 376 1.26 -15.35 13.77
N ALA A 377 2.09 -14.48 13.20
CA ALA A 377 2.75 -13.40 13.92
C ALA A 377 2.57 -12.07 13.20
N ALA A 378 2.35 -11.00 13.96
CA ALA A 378 2.17 -9.66 13.40
C ALA A 378 2.98 -8.60 14.14
N ALA A 379 3.69 -7.75 13.38
CA ALA A 379 4.22 -6.50 13.87
C ALA A 379 3.16 -5.40 13.68
N VAL A 380 2.82 -4.74 14.78
CA VAL A 380 1.88 -3.60 14.82
C VAL A 380 2.67 -2.38 15.26
N TYR A 381 2.71 -1.36 14.42
CA TYR A 381 3.45 -0.13 14.72
C TYR A 381 2.53 0.82 15.49
N HIS A 382 2.99 1.26 16.66
CA HIS A 382 2.15 1.98 17.64
C HIS A 382 1.54 3.26 17.07
N ASP A 383 2.32 4.05 16.36
CA ASP A 383 1.91 5.33 15.76
C ASP A 383 1.72 5.26 14.24
N ASP A 384 1.42 4.07 13.71
CA ASP A 384 1.14 3.88 12.29
C ASP A 384 -0.03 4.77 11.84
N MET A 385 0.23 5.68 10.91
CA MET A 385 -0.80 6.60 10.40
C MET A 385 -1.59 6.06 9.21
N TYR A 386 -1.22 4.89 8.69
CA TYR A 386 -1.92 4.23 7.59
C TYR A 386 -2.84 3.12 8.07
N VAL A 387 -2.34 2.25 8.96
CA VAL A 387 -3.10 1.13 9.50
C VAL A 387 -3.29 1.32 11.00
N ASP A 388 -4.51 1.67 11.40
CA ASP A 388 -4.84 2.01 12.78
C ASP A 388 -4.50 0.89 13.77
N THR A 389 -3.76 1.22 14.83
CA THR A 389 -3.34 0.29 15.88
C THR A 389 -4.53 -0.30 16.64
N GLY A 390 -5.60 0.47 16.86
CA GLY A 390 -6.81 0.01 17.54
C GLY A 390 -7.52 -1.08 16.72
N HIS A 391 -7.72 -0.85 15.42
CA HIS A 391 -8.26 -1.84 14.50
C HIS A 391 -7.36 -3.06 14.40
N SER A 392 -6.04 -2.85 14.28
CA SER A 392 -5.07 -3.95 14.22
C SER A 392 -5.12 -4.87 15.44
N LEU A 393 -5.20 -4.29 16.65
CA LEU A 393 -5.27 -5.07 17.89
C LEU A 393 -6.64 -5.74 18.07
N ALA A 394 -7.72 -5.16 17.56
CA ALA A 394 -9.03 -5.82 17.53
C ALA A 394 -9.01 -7.06 16.64
N THR A 395 -8.46 -6.96 15.44
CA THR A 395 -8.27 -8.09 14.52
C THR A 395 -7.32 -9.14 15.10
N ALA A 396 -6.23 -8.72 15.72
CA ALA A 396 -5.30 -9.65 16.37
C ALA A 396 -5.99 -10.53 17.44
N ARG A 397 -6.91 -9.96 18.20
CA ARG A 397 -7.71 -10.72 19.19
C ARG A 397 -8.73 -11.67 18.56
N ALA A 398 -9.20 -11.36 17.36
CA ALA A 398 -10.17 -12.18 16.64
C ALA A 398 -9.54 -13.41 15.96
N ILE A 399 -8.23 -13.40 15.70
CA ILE A 399 -7.51 -14.51 15.05
C ILE A 399 -6.89 -15.40 16.14
N ARG A 400 -7.39 -16.64 16.27
CA ARG A 400 -6.86 -17.58 17.24
C ARG A 400 -5.37 -17.85 17.02
N GLY A 401 -4.58 -17.75 18.09
CA GLY A 401 -3.15 -18.05 18.08
C GLY A 401 -2.27 -16.98 17.45
N LEU A 402 -2.82 -15.85 16.99
CA LEU A 402 -2.01 -14.75 16.49
C LEU A 402 -1.19 -14.14 17.65
N ARG A 403 0.11 -13.98 17.42
CA ARG A 403 1.04 -13.32 18.32
C ARG A 403 1.42 -11.96 17.79
N THR A 404 1.24 -10.92 18.60
CA THR A 404 1.54 -9.53 18.22
C THR A 404 2.84 -9.06 18.85
N TRP A 405 3.59 -8.30 18.07
CA TRP A 405 4.65 -7.43 18.55
C TRP A 405 4.23 -5.99 18.28
N VAL A 406 3.83 -5.28 19.33
CA VAL A 406 3.53 -3.84 19.27
C VAL A 406 4.82 -3.10 19.56
N THR A 407 5.21 -2.17 18.68
CA THR A 407 6.45 -1.41 18.80
C THR A 407 6.31 0.01 18.30
N ASP A 408 7.01 0.94 18.92
CA ASP A 408 7.19 2.34 18.52
C ASP A 408 8.58 2.63 17.91
N GLU A 409 9.41 1.57 17.75
CA GLU A 409 10.74 1.69 17.15
C GLU A 409 10.69 2.00 15.66
N PHE A 410 9.59 1.72 14.99
CA PHE A 410 9.41 1.86 13.55
C PHE A 410 8.09 2.55 13.24
N GLU A 411 8.08 3.23 12.09
CA GLU A 411 6.88 3.67 11.40
C GLU A 411 6.33 2.53 10.52
N HIS A 412 5.34 2.83 9.66
CA HIS A 412 4.70 1.84 8.78
C HIS A 412 5.69 1.01 7.94
N ASP A 413 6.86 1.56 7.65
CA ASP A 413 7.89 0.94 6.81
C ASP A 413 8.86 0.01 7.58
N GLY A 414 8.51 -0.43 8.77
CA GLY A 414 9.39 -1.18 9.68
C GLY A 414 10.05 -2.41 9.06
N VAL A 415 9.36 -3.18 8.19
CA VAL A 415 9.98 -4.32 7.51
C VAL A 415 11.15 -3.90 6.61
N ARG A 416 11.12 -2.69 6.08
CA ARG A 416 12.19 -2.09 5.29
C ARG A 416 13.26 -1.44 6.18
N ALA A 417 12.82 -0.58 7.10
CA ALA A 417 13.69 0.22 7.96
C ALA A 417 14.42 -0.61 9.02
N GLY A 418 13.75 -1.64 9.57
CA GLY A 418 14.28 -2.51 10.61
C GLY A 418 15.26 -3.58 10.12
N GLY A 419 15.53 -3.65 8.80
CA GLY A 419 16.42 -4.66 8.26
C GLY A 419 15.96 -6.10 8.55
N PRO A 420 16.84 -6.98 9.05
CA PRO A 420 16.47 -8.36 9.39
C PRO A 420 15.61 -8.46 10.66
N ARG A 421 15.68 -7.48 11.58
CA ARG A 421 15.10 -7.54 12.94
C ARG A 421 13.61 -7.82 12.95
N VAL A 422 12.85 -7.21 12.03
CA VAL A 422 11.40 -7.37 11.98
C VAL A 422 11.05 -8.80 11.57
N LEU A 423 11.69 -9.36 10.55
CA LEU A 423 11.46 -10.72 10.12
C LEU A 423 11.92 -11.74 11.18
N ASP A 424 13.08 -11.52 11.82
CA ASP A 424 13.56 -12.37 12.94
C ASP A 424 12.53 -12.44 14.07
N ARG A 425 11.99 -11.28 14.48
CA ARG A 425 11.01 -11.22 15.56
C ARG A 425 9.71 -11.93 15.18
N LEU A 426 9.23 -11.74 13.94
CA LEU A 426 8.03 -12.41 13.46
C LEU A 426 8.22 -13.93 13.39
N LEU A 427 9.35 -14.41 12.89
CA LEU A 427 9.67 -15.83 12.83
C LEU A 427 9.75 -16.45 14.23
N ALA A 428 10.43 -15.80 15.17
CA ALA A 428 10.54 -16.26 16.56
C ALA A 428 9.16 -16.34 17.23
N LEU A 429 8.31 -15.32 17.06
CA LEU A 429 6.93 -15.33 17.56
C LEU A 429 6.10 -16.47 16.95
N ALA A 430 6.17 -16.67 15.65
CA ALA A 430 5.41 -17.72 14.97
C ALA A 430 5.85 -19.13 15.35
N ARG A 431 7.11 -19.30 15.80
CA ARG A 431 7.70 -20.58 16.23
C ARG A 431 7.60 -20.83 17.73
N ASP A 432 7.04 -19.90 18.50
CA ASP A 432 7.01 -19.97 19.96
C ASP A 432 8.40 -19.93 20.63
N GLU A 433 9.34 -19.22 20.00
CA GLU A 433 10.74 -19.07 20.41
C GLU A 433 11.04 -17.70 21.05
N ALA A 434 10.01 -16.84 21.24
CA ALA A 434 10.16 -15.43 21.62
C ALA A 434 9.68 -15.12 23.03
#